data_fc62b522d6b28e9bc561298b30d92d09
#
_entry.id   fc62b522d6b28e9bc561298b30d92d09
#
_cell.length_a   1.000
_cell.length_b   1.000
_cell.length_c   1.000
_cell.angle_alpha   90.00
_cell.angle_beta   90.00
_cell.angle_gamma   90.00
#
_symmetry.space_group_name_H-M   'P 1'
#
loop_
_entity.id
_entity.type
_entity.pdbx_description
1 polymer ?
#
loop_
_entity_poly.entity_id
_entity_poly.type
_entity_poly.pdbx_seq_one_letter_code
_entity_poly.pdbx_strand_id
1 'polypeptide(L)'
;MGRAHRLAGEQPEPSPTVGLVHHSLMIVKSRKADRRTQRTRRRLSGALIELVEEKRFDDITVQNVIERADVGRATFYTHFRDKEDLFEQQWEQFSERLGRQIDWDKAGKDSFVPVASFFQHLQEVQPFYQGLVRSRKTDALFKSGVEYLTHHIETALNQRLKLKPRPVDVPIPILSNYLASEFFALLKWWLDAGMPYTPESMDKIFHRLVNPTIKSALRITDAKSA
;
A
#
# COMPACT_ATOMS: atom_id res chain seq x y z
N MET A 1 -23.05 15.67 -79.82
CA MET A 1 -23.18 14.92 -78.57
C MET A 1 -21.80 14.59 -78.06
N GLY A 2 -21.24 15.44 -77.18
CA GLY A 2 -19.88 15.28 -76.65
C GLY A 2 -19.93 15.08 -75.12
N ARG A 3 -19.37 14.01 -74.66
CA ARG A 3 -19.19 13.77 -73.22
C ARG A 3 -17.84 14.34 -72.74
N ALA A 4 -17.89 15.28 -71.83
CA ALA A 4 -16.71 15.77 -71.13
C ALA A 4 -16.31 14.76 -70.04
N HIS A 5 -15.08 14.24 -70.12
CA HIS A 5 -14.40 13.53 -69.06
C HIS A 5 -13.85 14.52 -68.05
N ARG A 6 -14.31 14.43 -66.82
CA ARG A 6 -13.79 15.20 -65.67
C ARG A 6 -12.64 14.41 -65.05
N LEU A 7 -11.44 14.95 -65.10
CA LEU A 7 -10.27 14.39 -64.39
C LEU A 7 -10.43 14.63 -62.92
N ALA A 8 -10.50 13.57 -62.13
CA ALA A 8 -10.42 13.60 -60.67
C ALA A 8 -8.97 13.85 -60.25
N GLY A 9 -8.77 14.97 -59.52
CA GLY A 9 -7.45 15.27 -58.92
C GLY A 9 -7.17 14.32 -57.78
N GLU A 10 -6.11 13.53 -57.92
CA GLU A 10 -5.52 12.76 -56.84
C GLU A 10 -4.88 13.74 -55.82
N GLN A 11 -5.34 13.71 -54.57
CA GLN A 11 -4.66 14.35 -53.48
C GLN A 11 -3.49 13.45 -53.04
N PRO A 12 -2.29 14.00 -52.79
CA PRO A 12 -1.15 13.17 -52.32
C PRO A 12 -1.43 12.69 -50.90
N GLU A 13 -1.32 11.38 -50.72
CA GLU A 13 -1.33 10.73 -49.39
C GLU A 13 -0.21 11.26 -48.50
N PRO A 14 -0.43 11.52 -47.21
CA PRO A 14 0.62 11.98 -46.31
C PRO A 14 1.61 10.85 -46.07
N SER A 15 2.89 11.14 -46.28
CA SER A 15 4.03 10.23 -46.14
C SER A 15 4.01 9.57 -44.73
N PRO A 16 4.21 8.24 -44.60
CA PRO A 16 4.12 7.50 -43.35
C PRO A 16 5.17 7.89 -42.29
N THR A 17 6.18 8.66 -42.67
CA THR A 17 7.29 9.08 -41.78
C THR A 17 6.89 10.17 -40.78
N VAL A 18 5.90 11.00 -41.07
CA VAL A 18 5.50 12.12 -40.19
C VAL A 18 4.67 11.60 -39.00
N GLY A 19 3.88 10.55 -39.16
CA GLY A 19 3.07 9.95 -38.09
C GLY A 19 3.89 9.27 -37.01
N LEU A 20 4.97 8.56 -37.40
CA LEU A 20 5.86 7.85 -36.48
C LEU A 20 6.69 8.79 -35.58
N VAL A 21 7.15 9.91 -36.12
CA VAL A 21 7.93 10.90 -35.36
C VAL A 21 7.04 11.62 -34.35
N HIS A 22 5.78 11.92 -34.70
CA HIS A 22 4.84 12.60 -33.80
C HIS A 22 4.41 11.66 -32.65
N HIS A 23 4.17 10.40 -32.93
CA HIS A 23 3.81 9.40 -31.91
C HIS A 23 4.99 9.12 -30.96
N SER A 24 6.22 8.99 -31.48
CA SER A 24 7.43 8.82 -30.69
C SER A 24 7.73 10.01 -29.78
N LEU A 25 7.53 11.24 -30.26
CA LEU A 25 7.69 12.48 -29.49
C LEU A 25 6.64 12.62 -28.38
N MET A 26 5.39 12.19 -28.60
CA MET A 26 4.33 12.16 -27.58
C MET A 26 4.65 11.16 -26.46
N ILE A 27 5.14 9.95 -26.78
CA ILE A 27 5.54 8.94 -25.80
C ILE A 27 6.73 9.42 -24.96
N VAL A 28 7.72 10.06 -25.57
CA VAL A 28 8.89 10.59 -24.85
C VAL A 28 8.51 11.77 -23.96
N LYS A 29 7.62 12.67 -24.40
CA LYS A 29 7.07 13.76 -23.58
C LYS A 29 6.26 13.23 -22.41
N SER A 30 5.43 12.20 -22.61
CA SER A 30 4.64 11.54 -21.56
C SER A 30 5.54 10.91 -20.50
N ARG A 31 6.55 10.14 -20.87
CA ARG A 31 7.51 9.52 -19.93
C ARG A 31 8.32 10.55 -19.15
N LYS A 32 8.70 11.68 -19.76
CA LYS A 32 9.45 12.75 -19.09
C LYS A 32 8.57 13.53 -18.10
N ALA A 33 7.31 13.79 -18.47
CA ALA A 33 6.32 14.41 -17.61
C ALA A 33 6.02 13.51 -16.41
N ASP A 34 5.82 12.22 -16.63
CA ASP A 34 5.58 11.23 -15.57
C ASP A 34 6.75 11.16 -14.57
N ARG A 35 7.99 11.08 -15.04
CA ARG A 35 9.19 11.09 -14.17
C ARG A 35 9.30 12.39 -13.34
N ARG A 36 8.96 13.54 -13.92
CA ARG A 36 8.97 14.82 -13.19
C ARG A 36 7.90 14.83 -12.11
N THR A 37 6.70 14.40 -12.44
CA THR A 37 5.57 14.23 -11.52
C THR A 37 5.95 13.34 -10.36
N GLN A 38 6.49 12.14 -10.61
CA GLN A 38 6.93 11.20 -9.60
C GLN A 38 8.04 11.77 -8.71
N ARG A 39 9.01 12.50 -9.30
CA ARG A 39 10.07 13.16 -8.53
C ARG A 39 9.51 14.21 -7.57
N THR A 40 8.58 15.06 -8.05
CA THR A 40 7.92 16.08 -7.23
C THR A 40 7.14 15.42 -6.08
N ARG A 41 6.35 14.39 -6.37
CA ARG A 41 5.60 13.65 -5.34
C ARG A 41 6.54 13.08 -4.28
N ARG A 42 7.66 12.46 -4.67
CA ARG A 42 8.65 11.92 -3.72
C ARG A 42 9.27 13.00 -2.84
N ARG A 43 9.58 14.19 -3.38
CA ARG A 43 10.12 15.31 -2.60
C ARG A 43 9.11 15.80 -1.56
N LEU A 44 7.85 15.98 -1.95
CA LEU A 44 6.78 16.41 -1.06
C LEU A 44 6.51 15.37 0.04
N SER A 45 6.53 14.08 -0.31
CA SER A 45 6.36 12.98 0.64
C SER A 45 7.51 12.90 1.63
N GLY A 46 8.76 12.98 1.17
CA GLY A 46 9.93 12.99 2.05
C GLY A 46 9.90 14.15 3.02
N ALA A 47 9.57 15.36 2.53
CA ALA A 47 9.43 16.55 3.35
C ALA A 47 8.36 16.40 4.43
N LEU A 48 7.22 15.78 4.12
CA LEU A 48 6.17 15.53 5.11
C LEU A 48 6.64 14.55 6.18
N ILE A 49 7.33 13.46 5.79
CA ILE A 49 7.88 12.46 6.73
C ILE A 49 8.86 13.13 7.70
N GLU A 50 9.83 13.89 7.21
CA GLU A 50 10.80 14.61 8.04
C GLU A 50 10.10 15.58 9.02
N LEU A 51 9.08 16.32 8.55
CA LEU A 51 8.34 17.25 9.39
C LEU A 51 7.53 16.57 10.49
N VAL A 52 6.97 15.38 10.23
CA VAL A 52 6.23 14.59 11.23
C VAL A 52 7.15 14.08 12.34
N GLU A 53 8.42 13.83 12.06
CA GLU A 53 9.41 13.48 13.08
C GLU A 53 9.75 14.67 14.01
N GLU A 54 9.75 15.90 13.46
CA GLU A 54 10.11 17.11 14.18
C GLU A 54 8.97 17.70 15.02
N LYS A 55 7.73 17.65 14.53
CA LYS A 55 6.57 18.28 15.16
C LYS A 55 5.27 17.50 14.93
N ARG A 56 4.21 17.88 15.66
CA ARG A 56 2.89 17.27 15.50
C ARG A 56 2.38 17.49 14.08
N PHE A 57 1.71 16.50 13.51
CA PHE A 57 1.10 16.60 12.19
C PHE A 57 0.12 17.80 12.09
N ASP A 58 -0.65 18.06 13.16
CA ASP A 58 -1.62 19.15 13.19
C ASP A 58 -0.94 20.54 13.05
N ASP A 59 0.30 20.68 13.52
CA ASP A 59 1.10 21.92 13.47
C ASP A 59 1.87 22.06 12.14
N ILE A 60 1.83 21.04 11.27
CA ILE A 60 2.42 21.10 9.94
C ILE A 60 1.46 21.84 9.00
N THR A 61 1.98 22.79 8.26
CA THR A 61 1.24 23.51 7.21
C THR A 61 1.72 23.09 5.81
N VAL A 62 0.90 23.31 4.78
CA VAL A 62 1.33 23.16 3.38
C VAL A 62 2.58 24.00 3.10
N GLN A 63 2.68 25.19 3.72
CA GLN A 63 3.85 26.07 3.58
C GLN A 63 5.13 25.38 4.09
N ASN A 64 5.08 24.74 5.25
CA ASN A 64 6.23 23.97 5.76
C ASN A 64 6.65 22.85 4.80
N VAL A 65 5.68 22.14 4.23
CA VAL A 65 5.96 21.04 3.30
C VAL A 65 6.62 21.54 2.01
N ILE A 66 6.09 22.59 1.39
CA ILE A 66 6.64 23.13 0.13
C ILE A 66 8.01 23.74 0.30
N GLU A 67 8.26 24.43 1.43
CA GLU A 67 9.58 24.98 1.76
C GLU A 67 10.61 23.87 1.98
N ARG A 68 10.28 22.84 2.77
CA ARG A 68 11.15 21.70 3.02
C ARG A 68 11.42 20.89 1.74
N ALA A 69 10.40 20.73 0.89
CA ALA A 69 10.51 20.03 -0.38
C ALA A 69 11.19 20.86 -1.48
N ASP A 70 11.40 22.16 -1.28
CA ASP A 70 11.83 23.12 -2.32
C ASP A 70 10.94 22.99 -3.58
N VAL A 71 9.62 23.11 -3.40
CA VAL A 71 8.59 22.99 -4.45
C VAL A 71 7.68 24.21 -4.40
N GLY A 72 7.35 24.77 -5.57
CA GLY A 72 6.44 25.90 -5.65
C GLY A 72 5.01 25.55 -5.21
N ARG A 73 4.31 26.51 -4.59
CA ARG A 73 2.93 26.35 -4.08
C ARG A 73 1.95 25.86 -5.16
N ALA A 74 1.99 26.43 -6.37
CA ALA A 74 1.15 26.00 -7.49
C ALA A 74 1.44 24.52 -7.86
N THR A 75 2.70 24.09 -7.79
CA THR A 75 3.10 22.71 -8.07
C THR A 75 2.53 21.76 -7.01
N PHE A 76 2.51 22.15 -5.73
CA PHE A 76 1.88 21.35 -4.68
C PHE A 76 0.41 21.07 -5.02
N TYR A 77 -0.36 22.10 -5.29
CA TYR A 77 -1.79 21.99 -5.58
C TYR A 77 -2.12 21.30 -6.93
N THR A 78 -1.13 21.11 -7.80
CA THR A 78 -1.27 20.24 -8.98
C THR A 78 -1.31 18.76 -8.60
N HIS A 79 -0.75 18.39 -7.43
CA HIS A 79 -0.59 17.00 -7.02
C HIS A 79 -1.44 16.61 -5.82
N PHE A 80 -1.73 17.54 -4.91
CA PHE A 80 -2.42 17.30 -3.65
C PHE A 80 -3.33 18.46 -3.30
N ARG A 81 -4.49 18.17 -2.71
CA ARG A 81 -5.47 19.18 -2.25
C ARG A 81 -4.99 19.90 -1.00
N ASP A 82 -4.43 19.15 -0.07
CA ASP A 82 -3.94 19.60 1.24
C ASP A 82 -2.87 18.62 1.77
N LYS A 83 -2.41 18.83 3.00
CA LYS A 83 -1.43 17.96 3.63
C LYS A 83 -2.03 16.60 4.03
N GLU A 84 -3.29 16.55 4.32
CA GLU A 84 -4.07 15.36 4.61
C GLU A 84 -4.12 14.44 3.38
N ASP A 85 -4.45 14.98 2.22
CA ASP A 85 -4.45 14.25 0.95
C ASP A 85 -3.05 13.72 0.58
N LEU A 86 -2.00 14.52 0.80
CA LEU A 86 -0.62 14.05 0.64
C LEU A 86 -0.32 12.87 1.56
N PHE A 87 -0.74 12.96 2.81
CA PHE A 87 -0.51 11.92 3.81
C PHE A 87 -1.29 10.63 3.48
N GLU A 88 -2.57 10.73 3.14
CA GLU A 88 -3.43 9.60 2.77
C GLU A 88 -2.86 8.83 1.58
N GLN A 89 -2.46 9.54 0.52
CA GLN A 89 -1.86 8.93 -0.66
C GLN A 89 -0.50 8.26 -0.37
N GLN A 90 0.29 8.83 0.58
CA GLN A 90 1.52 8.17 1.02
C GLN A 90 1.26 6.90 1.81
N TRP A 91 0.26 6.93 2.68
CA TRP A 91 -0.14 5.75 3.43
C TRP A 91 -0.65 4.62 2.52
N GLU A 92 -1.48 4.95 1.54
CA GLU A 92 -1.98 3.98 0.56
C GLU A 92 -0.83 3.33 -0.22
N GLN A 93 0.08 4.13 -0.77
CA GLN A 93 1.26 3.62 -1.48
C GLN A 93 2.17 2.78 -0.58
N PHE A 94 2.29 3.15 0.68
CA PHE A 94 3.04 2.41 1.68
C PHE A 94 2.39 1.05 1.94
N SER A 95 1.10 1.02 2.23
CA SER A 95 0.34 -0.20 2.50
C SER A 95 0.37 -1.18 1.33
N GLU A 96 0.20 -0.68 0.10
CA GLU A 96 0.33 -1.48 -1.11
C GLU A 96 1.74 -2.06 -1.31
N ARG A 97 2.77 -1.27 -1.03
CA ARG A 97 4.17 -1.71 -1.16
C ARG A 97 4.48 -2.79 -0.15
N LEU A 98 4.07 -2.58 1.10
CA LEU A 98 4.20 -3.56 2.17
C LEU A 98 3.47 -4.86 1.82
N GLY A 99 2.24 -4.77 1.33
CA GLY A 99 1.46 -5.94 0.91
C GLY A 99 2.09 -6.72 -0.24
N ARG A 100 2.76 -6.04 -1.19
CA ARG A 100 3.51 -6.71 -2.26
C ARG A 100 4.79 -7.39 -1.78
N GLN A 101 5.37 -6.95 -0.66
CA GLN A 101 6.56 -7.58 -0.06
C GLN A 101 6.20 -8.81 0.79
N ILE A 102 4.94 -8.94 1.19
CA ILE A 102 4.48 -10.09 1.94
C ILE A 102 4.37 -11.28 0.99
N ASP A 103 5.24 -12.24 1.21
CA ASP A 103 5.19 -13.52 0.48
C ASP A 103 4.19 -14.44 1.17
N TRP A 104 2.93 -14.36 0.74
CA TRP A 104 1.83 -15.18 1.24
C TRP A 104 2.05 -16.68 0.99
N ASP A 105 2.86 -17.06 0.00
CA ASP A 105 3.17 -18.44 -0.34
C ASP A 105 4.24 -19.02 0.59
N LYS A 106 5.11 -18.16 1.14
CA LYS A 106 6.11 -18.55 2.16
C LYS A 106 5.55 -18.66 3.56
N ALA A 107 4.29 -18.30 3.80
CA ALA A 107 3.63 -18.61 5.05
C ALA A 107 3.75 -20.12 5.26
N GLY A 108 4.60 -20.54 6.20
CA GLY A 108 4.94 -21.94 6.46
C GLY A 108 3.71 -22.78 6.81
N LYS A 109 3.88 -24.10 6.96
CA LYS A 109 2.76 -25.01 7.30
C LYS A 109 1.98 -24.55 8.53
N ASP A 110 2.64 -23.84 9.45
CA ASP A 110 2.09 -23.35 10.73
C ASP A 110 1.92 -21.83 10.80
N SER A 111 2.26 -21.09 9.74
CA SER A 111 2.09 -19.63 9.66
C SER A 111 1.05 -19.29 8.62
N PHE A 112 -0.14 -18.89 9.06
CA PHE A 112 -1.25 -18.52 8.17
C PHE A 112 -1.19 -17.07 7.72
N VAL A 113 -0.46 -16.21 8.45
CA VAL A 113 -0.30 -14.78 8.17
C VAL A 113 1.18 -14.41 8.33
N PRO A 114 1.88 -14.03 7.27
CA PRO A 114 3.31 -13.70 7.32
C PRO A 114 3.52 -12.28 7.89
N VAL A 115 3.44 -12.13 9.21
CA VAL A 115 3.51 -10.81 9.88
C VAL A 115 4.92 -10.34 10.25
N ALA A 116 5.93 -11.21 10.19
CA ALA A 116 7.32 -10.85 10.53
C ALA A 116 7.82 -9.62 9.77
N SER A 117 7.57 -9.57 8.47
CA SER A 117 7.97 -8.44 7.62
C SER A 117 7.27 -7.13 7.98
N PHE A 118 6.04 -7.19 8.51
CA PHE A 118 5.34 -6.00 9.01
C PHE A 118 6.04 -5.42 10.25
N PHE A 119 6.37 -6.28 11.22
CA PHE A 119 7.07 -5.84 12.43
C PHE A 119 8.45 -5.27 12.12
N GLN A 120 9.22 -5.91 11.21
CA GLN A 120 10.53 -5.43 10.78
C GLN A 120 10.43 -4.05 10.14
N HIS A 121 9.51 -3.90 9.19
CA HIS A 121 9.36 -2.63 8.48
C HIS A 121 8.90 -1.49 9.40
N LEU A 122 7.99 -1.76 10.34
CA LEU A 122 7.51 -0.74 11.28
C LEU A 122 8.58 -0.31 12.29
N GLN A 123 9.54 -1.17 12.58
CA GLN A 123 10.73 -0.78 13.35
C GLN A 123 11.57 0.26 12.60
N GLU A 124 11.68 0.16 11.28
CA GLU A 124 12.42 1.13 10.45
C GLU A 124 11.73 2.50 10.40
N VAL A 125 10.40 2.53 10.49
CA VAL A 125 9.60 3.78 10.40
C VAL A 125 9.10 4.27 11.76
N GLN A 126 9.69 3.79 12.87
CA GLN A 126 9.30 4.16 14.24
C GLN A 126 9.19 5.67 14.48
N PRO A 127 10.14 6.52 14.10
CA PRO A 127 10.06 7.97 14.33
C PRO A 127 8.84 8.60 13.67
N PHE A 128 8.53 8.19 12.44
CA PHE A 128 7.35 8.62 11.72
C PHE A 128 6.05 8.21 12.43
N TYR A 129 5.97 6.94 12.89
CA TYR A 129 4.82 6.45 13.65
C TYR A 129 4.60 7.25 14.94
N GLN A 130 5.66 7.54 15.71
CA GLN A 130 5.56 8.34 16.94
C GLN A 130 5.04 9.76 16.68
N GLY A 131 5.42 10.37 15.56
CA GLY A 131 4.86 11.65 15.11
C GLY A 131 3.35 11.59 14.87
N LEU A 132 2.86 10.50 14.28
CA LEU A 132 1.43 10.27 14.04
C LEU A 132 0.65 10.00 15.33
N VAL A 133 1.22 9.24 16.26
CA VAL A 133 0.61 9.01 17.59
C VAL A 133 0.39 10.34 18.31
N ARG A 134 1.41 11.21 18.32
CA ARG A 134 1.30 12.56 18.90
C ARG A 134 0.16 13.39 18.31
N SER A 135 -0.20 13.14 17.06
CA SER A 135 -1.23 13.87 16.30
C SER A 135 -2.60 13.20 16.30
N ARG A 136 -2.77 12.06 17.01
CA ARG A 136 -4.00 11.26 17.02
C ARG A 136 -4.50 10.85 15.62
N LYS A 137 -3.58 10.73 14.64
CA LYS A 137 -3.91 10.33 13.25
C LYS A 137 -3.82 8.81 13.03
N THR A 138 -3.46 8.05 14.05
CA THR A 138 -3.26 6.61 13.96
C THR A 138 -4.55 5.83 13.73
N ASP A 139 -5.70 6.28 14.24
CA ASP A 139 -6.95 5.51 14.17
C ASP A 139 -7.43 5.28 12.72
N ALA A 140 -7.36 6.32 11.87
CA ALA A 140 -7.70 6.18 10.46
C ALA A 140 -6.75 5.22 9.74
N LEU A 141 -5.45 5.29 10.05
CA LEU A 141 -4.43 4.41 9.49
C LEU A 141 -4.66 2.94 9.89
N PHE A 142 -4.93 2.69 11.16
CA PHE A 142 -5.21 1.34 11.64
C PHE A 142 -6.47 0.79 10.99
N LYS A 143 -7.53 1.60 10.84
CA LYS A 143 -8.75 1.19 10.16
C LYS A 143 -8.48 0.73 8.72
N SER A 144 -7.82 1.57 7.92
CA SER A 144 -7.44 1.21 6.53
C SER A 144 -6.53 -0.01 6.48
N GLY A 145 -5.59 -0.13 7.44
CA GLY A 145 -4.70 -1.27 7.55
C GLY A 145 -5.45 -2.57 7.85
N VAL A 146 -6.43 -2.54 8.76
CA VAL A 146 -7.30 -3.70 9.07
C VAL A 146 -8.08 -4.12 7.83
N GLU A 147 -8.71 -3.18 7.11
CA GLU A 147 -9.47 -3.46 5.89
C GLU A 147 -8.57 -4.11 4.82
N TYR A 148 -7.38 -3.56 4.61
CA TYR A 148 -6.39 -4.08 3.67
C TYR A 148 -5.95 -5.52 4.03
N LEU A 149 -5.52 -5.73 5.28
CA LEU A 149 -5.04 -7.03 5.75
C LEU A 149 -6.16 -8.08 5.75
N THR A 150 -7.39 -7.70 6.12
CA THR A 150 -8.57 -8.56 6.05
C THR A 150 -8.76 -9.13 4.65
N HIS A 151 -8.74 -8.28 3.62
CA HIS A 151 -8.90 -8.70 2.23
C HIS A 151 -7.82 -9.71 1.79
N HIS A 152 -6.55 -9.47 2.17
CA HIS A 152 -5.44 -10.36 1.82
C HIS A 152 -5.51 -11.71 2.55
N ILE A 153 -5.84 -11.70 3.85
CA ILE A 153 -6.03 -12.93 4.63
C ILE A 153 -7.19 -13.75 4.05
N GLU A 154 -8.31 -13.10 3.75
CA GLU A 154 -9.49 -13.75 3.15
C GLU A 154 -9.13 -14.42 1.82
N THR A 155 -8.41 -13.71 0.96
CA THR A 155 -7.95 -14.24 -0.33
C THR A 155 -7.04 -15.45 -0.13
N ALA A 156 -6.05 -15.37 0.76
CA ALA A 156 -5.13 -16.47 1.04
C ALA A 156 -5.82 -17.69 1.63
N LEU A 157 -6.75 -17.51 2.58
CA LEU A 157 -7.52 -18.61 3.18
C LEU A 157 -8.42 -19.29 2.15
N ASN A 158 -9.13 -18.50 1.31
CA ASN A 158 -9.98 -19.05 0.25
C ASN A 158 -9.16 -19.83 -0.79
N GLN A 159 -7.98 -19.37 -1.18
CA GLN A 159 -7.09 -20.11 -2.08
C GLN A 159 -6.65 -21.44 -1.46
N ARG A 160 -6.25 -21.43 -0.17
CA ARG A 160 -5.88 -22.69 0.54
C ARG A 160 -7.03 -23.67 0.65
N LEU A 161 -8.25 -23.19 0.90
CA LEU A 161 -9.46 -24.02 0.97
C LEU A 161 -9.85 -24.60 -0.40
N LYS A 162 -9.61 -23.88 -1.51
CA LYS A 162 -9.77 -24.42 -2.87
C LYS A 162 -8.79 -25.56 -3.14
N LEU A 163 -7.53 -25.44 -2.71
CA LEU A 163 -6.51 -26.46 -2.90
C LEU A 163 -6.69 -27.67 -1.96
N LYS A 164 -7.18 -27.45 -0.74
CA LYS A 164 -7.45 -28.48 0.28
C LYS A 164 -8.82 -28.21 0.91
N PRO A 165 -9.92 -28.65 0.27
CA PRO A 165 -11.26 -28.45 0.80
C PRO A 165 -11.42 -29.11 2.19
N ARG A 166 -12.03 -28.35 3.11
CA ARG A 166 -12.35 -28.81 4.46
C ARG A 166 -13.56 -28.06 5.01
N PRO A 167 -14.28 -28.63 5.97
CA PRO A 167 -15.31 -27.90 6.68
C PRO A 167 -14.71 -26.72 7.43
N VAL A 168 -15.46 -25.63 7.53
CA VAL A 168 -15.11 -24.44 8.31
C VAL A 168 -16.19 -24.20 9.35
N ASP A 169 -15.81 -23.98 10.60
CA ASP A 169 -16.74 -23.66 11.69
C ASP A 169 -17.00 -22.16 11.81
N VAL A 170 -16.08 -21.34 11.33
CA VAL A 170 -16.19 -19.88 11.32
C VAL A 170 -16.14 -19.40 9.87
N PRO A 171 -17.10 -18.56 9.42
CA PRO A 171 -17.06 -17.98 8.07
C PRO A 171 -15.74 -17.23 7.81
N ILE A 172 -15.14 -17.47 6.65
CA ILE A 172 -13.83 -16.90 6.29
C ILE A 172 -13.77 -15.37 6.41
N PRO A 173 -14.78 -14.59 5.99
CA PRO A 173 -14.75 -13.13 6.20
C PRO A 173 -14.65 -12.73 7.68
N ILE A 174 -15.33 -13.44 8.59
CA ILE A 174 -15.28 -13.19 10.03
C ILE A 174 -13.89 -13.53 10.57
N LEU A 175 -13.35 -14.71 10.22
CA LEU A 175 -12.02 -15.13 10.64
C LEU A 175 -10.94 -14.17 10.15
N SER A 176 -11.01 -13.73 8.89
CA SER A 176 -10.04 -12.81 8.29
C SER A 176 -10.05 -11.45 8.96
N ASN A 177 -11.24 -10.90 9.24
CA ASN A 177 -11.38 -9.64 9.96
C ASN A 177 -10.85 -9.75 11.41
N TYR A 178 -11.16 -10.84 12.10
CA TYR A 178 -10.64 -11.11 13.44
C TYR A 178 -9.10 -11.13 13.46
N LEU A 179 -8.47 -11.91 12.56
CA LEU A 179 -7.01 -12.02 12.50
C LEU A 179 -6.32 -10.69 12.17
N ALA A 180 -6.89 -9.91 11.26
CA ALA A 180 -6.38 -8.58 10.92
C ALA A 180 -6.51 -7.62 12.11
N SER A 181 -7.65 -7.62 12.80
CA SER A 181 -7.88 -6.78 13.97
C SER A 181 -6.94 -7.11 15.12
N GLU A 182 -6.73 -8.39 15.41
CA GLU A 182 -5.79 -8.85 16.44
C GLU A 182 -4.34 -8.46 16.11
N PHE A 183 -3.95 -8.59 14.84
CA PHE A 183 -2.64 -8.13 14.41
C PHE A 183 -2.45 -6.63 14.67
N PHE A 184 -3.40 -5.79 14.26
CA PHE A 184 -3.29 -4.33 14.45
C PHE A 184 -3.42 -3.92 15.93
N ALA A 185 -4.19 -4.62 16.74
CA ALA A 185 -4.24 -4.40 18.17
C ALA A 185 -2.89 -4.69 18.84
N LEU A 186 -2.27 -5.83 18.51
CA LEU A 186 -0.95 -6.21 19.02
C LEU A 186 0.14 -5.25 18.52
N LEU A 187 0.07 -4.87 17.25
CA LEU A 187 0.97 -3.91 16.63
C LEU A 187 0.91 -2.55 17.34
N LYS A 188 -0.31 -2.02 17.53
CA LYS A 188 -0.52 -0.76 18.24
C LYS A 188 0.09 -0.80 19.64
N TRP A 189 -0.21 -1.85 20.40
CA TRP A 189 0.36 -2.03 21.73
C TRP A 189 1.89 -2.04 21.72
N TRP A 190 2.50 -2.78 20.80
CA TRP A 190 3.95 -2.88 20.67
C TRP A 190 4.61 -1.53 20.37
N LEU A 191 4.03 -0.75 19.46
CA LEU A 191 4.51 0.57 19.10
C LEU A 191 4.34 1.57 20.24
N ASP A 192 3.17 1.59 20.90
CA ASP A 192 2.87 2.48 22.03
C ASP A 192 3.74 2.17 23.26
N ALA A 193 4.11 0.91 23.46
CA ALA A 193 5.02 0.45 24.51
C ALA A 193 6.51 0.72 24.20
N GLY A 194 6.83 1.34 23.06
CA GLY A 194 8.20 1.63 22.65
C GLY A 194 8.97 0.42 22.11
N MET A 195 8.26 -0.56 21.54
CA MET A 195 8.82 -1.77 20.92
C MET A 195 9.71 -2.60 21.86
N PRO A 196 9.18 -3.09 22.98
CA PRO A 196 9.97 -3.79 24.01
C PRO A 196 10.46 -5.19 23.57
N TYR A 197 9.97 -5.71 22.45
CA TYR A 197 10.34 -7.00 21.89
C TYR A 197 10.85 -6.84 20.46
N THR A 198 11.69 -7.78 20.00
CA THR A 198 12.16 -7.79 18.60
C THR A 198 11.03 -8.19 17.65
N PRO A 199 11.08 -7.79 16.36
CA PRO A 199 10.13 -8.21 15.33
C PRO A 199 9.92 -9.74 15.27
N GLU A 200 10.99 -10.52 15.41
CA GLU A 200 10.93 -11.98 15.40
C GLU A 200 10.21 -12.54 16.64
N SER A 201 10.35 -11.87 17.78
CA SER A 201 9.62 -12.23 19.01
C SER A 201 8.14 -11.91 18.86
N MET A 202 7.81 -10.77 18.28
CA MET A 202 6.42 -10.36 18.01
C MET A 202 5.73 -11.30 17.03
N ASP A 203 6.42 -11.73 15.98
CA ASP A 203 5.92 -12.73 15.04
C ASP A 203 5.56 -14.05 15.76
N LYS A 204 6.47 -14.57 16.60
CA LYS A 204 6.23 -15.77 17.40
C LYS A 204 5.05 -15.61 18.37
N ILE A 205 4.95 -14.46 19.02
CA ILE A 205 3.85 -14.14 19.96
C ILE A 205 2.52 -14.14 19.19
N PHE A 206 2.44 -13.41 18.09
CA PHE A 206 1.23 -13.35 17.26
C PHE A 206 0.78 -14.74 16.84
N HIS A 207 1.69 -15.54 16.27
CA HIS A 207 1.34 -16.89 15.81
C HIS A 207 0.94 -17.82 16.96
N ARG A 208 1.55 -17.68 18.13
CA ARG A 208 1.15 -18.46 19.33
C ARG A 208 -0.28 -18.14 19.76
N LEU A 209 -0.70 -16.89 19.64
CA LEU A 209 -2.06 -16.45 20.00
C LEU A 209 -3.11 -16.85 18.95
N VAL A 210 -2.79 -16.73 17.65
CA VAL A 210 -3.81 -16.88 16.59
C VAL A 210 -3.88 -18.30 15.99
N ASN A 211 -2.78 -19.09 15.99
CA ASN A 211 -2.78 -20.40 15.37
C ASN A 211 -3.80 -21.39 15.98
N PRO A 212 -4.02 -21.45 17.31
CA PRO A 212 -5.07 -22.28 17.87
C PRO A 212 -6.46 -21.92 17.36
N THR A 213 -6.75 -20.62 17.26
CA THR A 213 -8.02 -20.09 16.73
C THR A 213 -8.21 -20.49 15.27
N ILE A 214 -7.18 -20.32 14.43
CA ILE A 214 -7.22 -20.71 13.02
C ILE A 214 -7.42 -22.22 12.88
N LYS A 215 -6.67 -23.02 13.64
CA LYS A 215 -6.79 -24.48 13.62
C LYS A 215 -8.20 -24.93 14.01
N SER A 216 -8.77 -24.34 15.06
CA SER A 216 -10.14 -24.60 15.47
C SER A 216 -11.15 -24.20 14.40
N ALA A 217 -11.10 -22.96 13.92
CA ALA A 217 -12.04 -22.42 12.93
C ALA A 217 -12.04 -23.21 11.60
N LEU A 218 -10.89 -23.74 11.19
CA LEU A 218 -10.70 -24.50 9.96
C LEU A 218 -10.66 -26.02 10.16
N ARG A 219 -10.98 -26.52 11.36
CA ARG A 219 -10.94 -27.95 11.72
C ARG A 219 -9.62 -28.64 11.35
N ILE A 220 -8.50 -27.95 11.62
CA ILE A 220 -7.17 -28.52 11.38
C ILE A 220 -6.79 -29.33 12.60
N THR A 221 -6.80 -30.67 12.46
CA THR A 221 -6.28 -31.56 13.48
C THR A 221 -4.77 -31.73 13.32
N ASP A 222 -4.02 -31.59 14.42
CA ASP A 222 -2.59 -31.87 14.40
C ASP A 222 -2.43 -33.39 14.19
N ALA A 223 -1.66 -33.80 13.20
CA ALA A 223 -1.41 -35.20 12.81
C ALA A 223 -0.58 -36.01 13.85
N LYS A 224 -0.67 -35.65 15.14
CA LYS A 224 0.04 -36.29 16.26
C LYS A 224 -0.91 -36.61 17.42
N SER A 225 -1.96 -37.35 17.15
CA SER A 225 -2.77 -37.99 18.20
C SER A 225 -3.32 -39.31 17.68
N ALA A 226 -2.42 -40.18 17.22
CA ALA A 226 -2.66 -41.58 17.00
C ALA A 226 -1.39 -42.35 17.35
#